data_2c8cab3f02308725566cd099f757bfe1
#
_entry.id   2c8cab3f02308725566cd099f757bfe1
#
_cell.length_a   1.000
_cell.length_b   1.000
_cell.length_c   1.000
_cell.angle_alpha   90.00
_cell.angle_beta   90.00
_cell.angle_gamma   90.00
#
_symmetry.space_group_name_H-M   'P 1'
#
loop_
_entity.id
_entity.type
_entity.pdbx_description
1 polymer ?
#
loop_
_entity_poly.entity_id
_entity_poly.type
_entity_poly.pdbx_seq_one_letter_code
_entity_poly.pdbx_strand_id
1 'polypeptide(L)'
;MIRDITIGQYYPADSVIHRLDPRVKLAGTIIFIVSLFLFSSFTGYIVVALFLGTVIKLSKVPFKFIIKGLRAVFILLLFTVVFNMFLTPGKELIHLFGNVRITEEGLRTAIFMGIRLVLLIIGSSVLTLTTSPNQLTDGMEKGLLVFGKIGLPVHEIAMMMSIALRFIPILLEETDKIMKAQSARGADFESGGFIKKAKALIPILVPLFVSAFRRAIDLAMAMEARCYHGGEGRTKMKPLKYKRRDGVAYITCFAYVGLIIVINILANKYIGV
;
A
#
# COMPACT_ATOMS: atom_id res chain seq x y z
N MET A 1 -6.97 22.96 -4.40
CA MET A 1 -7.42 21.57 -4.15
C MET A 1 -6.54 20.49 -4.81
N ILE A 2 -5.96 20.68 -6.00
CA ILE A 2 -5.17 19.63 -6.70
C ILE A 2 -3.69 19.61 -6.25
N ARG A 3 -3.19 20.67 -5.60
CA ARG A 3 -1.78 20.79 -5.13
C ARG A 3 -1.38 19.82 -4.01
N ASP A 4 -2.33 19.17 -3.34
CA ASP A 4 -2.06 18.29 -2.20
C ASP A 4 -2.02 16.80 -2.60
N ILE A 5 -2.11 16.48 -3.90
CA ILE A 5 -1.94 15.11 -4.39
C ILE A 5 -0.44 14.79 -4.43
N THR A 6 0.10 14.41 -3.29
CA THR A 6 1.42 13.80 -3.23
C THR A 6 1.34 12.41 -3.86
N ILE A 7 1.92 12.26 -5.05
CA ILE A 7 2.02 10.96 -5.73
C ILE A 7 2.98 10.09 -4.94
N GLY A 8 2.39 9.19 -4.11
CA GLY A 8 3.12 8.32 -3.21
C GLY A 8 3.53 9.02 -1.91
N GLN A 9 3.24 8.40 -0.78
CA GLN A 9 3.63 8.89 0.54
C GLN A 9 5.10 8.53 0.86
N TYR A 10 5.96 8.44 -0.17
CA TYR A 10 7.38 8.12 0.02
C TYR A 10 8.08 9.19 0.86
N TYR A 11 8.71 8.77 1.94
CA TYR A 11 9.53 9.63 2.79
C TYR A 11 11.02 9.45 2.44
N PRO A 12 11.69 10.45 1.86
CA PRO A 12 13.09 10.32 1.47
C PRO A 12 13.99 10.32 2.71
N ALA A 13 14.42 9.14 3.15
CA ALA A 13 15.39 8.96 4.21
C ALA A 13 16.46 7.97 3.79
N ASP A 14 17.68 8.17 4.26
CA ASP A 14 18.77 7.23 4.06
C ASP A 14 18.83 6.24 5.22
N SER A 15 18.25 5.07 5.02
CA SER A 15 18.20 4.00 6.02
C SER A 15 18.48 2.63 5.40
N VAL A 16 18.76 1.65 6.25
CA VAL A 16 18.98 0.26 5.81
C VAL A 16 17.76 -0.25 5.04
N ILE A 17 16.55 0.04 5.51
CA ILE A 17 15.29 -0.40 4.88
C ILE A 17 15.11 0.28 3.51
N HIS A 18 15.39 1.58 3.37
CA HIS A 18 15.27 2.28 2.08
C HIS A 18 16.20 1.70 1.02
N ARG A 19 17.39 1.23 1.42
CA ARG A 19 18.42 0.68 0.52
C ARG A 19 18.20 -0.78 0.15
N LEU A 20 17.17 -1.48 0.70
CA LEU A 20 16.83 -2.85 0.32
C LEU A 20 16.23 -2.92 -1.08
N ASP A 21 16.39 -4.06 -1.75
CA ASP A 21 15.73 -4.33 -3.02
C ASP A 21 14.20 -4.29 -2.87
N PRO A 22 13.46 -3.63 -3.77
CA PRO A 22 12.00 -3.53 -3.71
C PRO A 22 11.28 -4.88 -3.65
N ARG A 23 11.84 -5.93 -4.24
CA ARG A 23 11.30 -7.29 -4.17
C ARG A 23 11.31 -7.84 -2.76
N VAL A 24 12.40 -7.60 -2.03
CA VAL A 24 12.54 -8.03 -0.63
C VAL A 24 11.54 -7.31 0.26
N LYS A 25 11.34 -6.02 0.04
CA LYS A 25 10.35 -5.23 0.78
C LYS A 25 8.93 -5.71 0.52
N LEU A 26 8.58 -5.96 -0.76
CA LEU A 26 7.30 -6.53 -1.15
C LEU A 26 7.06 -7.89 -0.53
N ALA A 27 8.00 -8.83 -0.72
CA ALA A 27 7.91 -10.17 -0.16
C ALA A 27 7.84 -10.13 1.37
N GLY A 28 8.69 -9.32 2.02
CA GLY A 28 8.68 -9.16 3.48
C GLY A 28 7.36 -8.60 4.00
N THR A 29 6.74 -7.64 3.29
CA THR A 29 5.43 -7.11 3.68
C THR A 29 4.33 -8.15 3.51
N ILE A 30 4.33 -8.91 2.42
CA ILE A 30 3.36 -10.00 2.22
C ILE A 30 3.52 -11.08 3.31
N ILE A 31 4.75 -11.51 3.60
CA ILE A 31 5.06 -12.46 4.67
C ILE A 31 4.57 -11.90 6.02
N PHE A 32 4.80 -10.63 6.30
CA PHE A 32 4.33 -9.97 7.51
C PHE A 32 2.80 -9.97 7.60
N ILE A 33 2.09 -9.60 6.53
CA ILE A 33 0.63 -9.61 6.49
C ILE A 33 0.10 -11.03 6.75
N VAL A 34 0.63 -12.03 6.05
CA VAL A 34 0.22 -13.43 6.22
C VAL A 34 0.50 -13.90 7.65
N SER A 35 1.63 -13.53 8.23
CA SER A 35 2.00 -13.92 9.59
C SER A 35 1.00 -13.46 10.64
N LEU A 36 0.33 -12.31 10.45
CA LEU A 36 -0.70 -11.78 11.36
C LEU A 36 -1.95 -12.67 11.46
N PHE A 37 -2.17 -13.56 10.50
CA PHE A 37 -3.30 -14.49 10.48
C PHE A 37 -2.92 -15.91 10.96
N LEU A 38 -1.63 -16.17 11.17
CA LEU A 38 -1.14 -17.50 11.58
C LEU A 38 -1.29 -17.80 13.06
N PHE A 39 -1.62 -16.80 13.89
CA PHE A 39 -1.72 -16.96 15.34
C PHE A 39 -2.92 -16.20 15.91
N SER A 40 -3.40 -16.67 17.06
CA SER A 40 -4.50 -16.06 17.83
C SER A 40 -4.10 -15.79 19.30
N SER A 41 -2.80 -15.99 19.65
CA SER A 41 -2.31 -15.81 21.02
C SER A 41 -1.77 -14.40 21.27
N PHE A 42 -1.94 -13.90 22.49
CA PHE A 42 -1.44 -12.56 22.89
C PHE A 42 0.08 -12.47 22.78
N THR A 43 0.80 -13.54 23.10
CA THR A 43 2.26 -13.62 22.96
C THR A 43 2.74 -13.40 21.53
N GLY A 44 1.99 -13.90 20.53
CA GLY A 44 2.29 -13.66 19.13
C GLY A 44 2.27 -12.18 18.75
N TYR A 45 1.28 -11.43 19.26
CA TYR A 45 1.19 -9.98 18.99
C TYR A 45 2.35 -9.18 19.57
N ILE A 46 2.89 -9.58 20.74
CA ILE A 46 4.08 -8.94 21.31
C ILE A 46 5.29 -9.11 20.40
N VAL A 47 5.52 -10.32 19.88
CA VAL A 47 6.63 -10.59 18.96
C VAL A 47 6.50 -9.79 17.66
N VAL A 48 5.29 -9.75 17.10
CA VAL A 48 5.02 -8.97 15.89
C VAL A 48 5.24 -7.47 16.14
N ALA A 49 4.78 -6.95 17.28
CA ALA A 49 4.97 -5.54 17.63
C ALA A 49 6.46 -5.19 17.82
N LEU A 50 7.25 -6.07 18.43
CA LEU A 50 8.70 -5.90 18.59
C LEU A 50 9.41 -5.94 17.23
N PHE A 51 9.05 -6.89 16.36
CA PHE A 51 9.60 -6.97 15.00
C PHE A 51 9.29 -5.70 14.21
N LEU A 52 8.02 -5.29 14.19
CA LEU A 52 7.58 -4.08 13.48
C LEU A 52 8.24 -2.82 14.06
N GLY A 53 8.34 -2.71 15.38
CA GLY A 53 9.04 -1.61 16.07
C GLY A 53 10.53 -1.54 15.66
N THR A 54 11.19 -2.68 15.52
CA THR A 54 12.58 -2.77 15.04
C THR A 54 12.68 -2.29 13.59
N VAL A 55 11.77 -2.72 12.71
CA VAL A 55 11.72 -2.30 11.31
C VAL A 55 11.48 -0.79 11.20
N ILE A 56 10.56 -0.23 11.99
CA ILE A 56 10.27 1.21 12.04
C ILE A 56 11.52 1.98 12.49
N LYS A 57 12.19 1.55 13.56
CA LYS A 57 13.41 2.18 14.05
C LYS A 57 14.53 2.17 12.99
N LEU A 58 14.71 1.04 12.30
CA LEU A 58 15.69 0.90 11.22
C LEU A 58 15.32 1.70 9.97
N SER A 59 14.04 1.98 9.75
CA SER A 59 13.57 2.78 8.60
C SER A 59 13.87 4.26 8.74
N LYS A 60 14.13 4.77 9.97
CA LYS A 60 14.32 6.20 10.27
C LYS A 60 13.14 7.09 9.84
N VAL A 61 11.97 6.53 9.64
CA VAL A 61 10.77 7.29 9.31
C VAL A 61 10.18 7.87 10.59
N PRO A 62 9.88 9.18 10.66
CA PRO A 62 9.24 9.77 11.83
C PRO A 62 7.89 9.15 12.11
N PHE A 63 7.65 8.77 13.36
CA PHE A 63 6.44 8.05 13.78
C PHE A 63 5.14 8.81 13.45
N LYS A 64 5.22 10.15 13.37
CA LYS A 64 4.11 11.03 12.97
C LYS A 64 3.53 10.68 11.59
N PHE A 65 4.38 10.30 10.62
CA PHE A 65 3.92 9.92 9.27
C PHE A 65 3.21 8.56 9.27
N ILE A 66 3.67 7.64 10.10
CA ILE A 66 3.07 6.31 10.24
C ILE A 66 1.67 6.43 10.86
N ILE A 67 1.51 7.22 11.94
CA ILE A 67 0.21 7.47 12.59
C ILE A 67 -0.76 8.20 11.65
N LYS A 68 -0.27 9.04 10.74
CA LYS A 68 -1.15 9.71 9.77
C LYS A 68 -1.92 8.70 8.92
N GLY A 69 -1.29 7.57 8.55
CA GLY A 69 -1.98 6.47 7.86
C GLY A 69 -3.07 5.83 8.73
N LEU A 70 -2.81 5.68 10.03
CA LEU A 70 -3.79 5.13 10.98
C LEU A 70 -5.02 6.04 11.14
N ARG A 71 -4.81 7.36 11.18
CA ARG A 71 -5.90 8.34 11.32
C ARG A 71 -6.93 8.24 10.20
N ALA A 72 -6.50 7.95 8.97
CA ALA A 72 -7.40 7.83 7.83
C ALA A 72 -8.39 6.64 7.95
N VAL A 73 -7.98 5.59 8.68
CA VAL A 73 -8.75 4.34 8.83
C VAL A 73 -9.35 4.21 10.23
N PHE A 74 -9.13 5.20 11.11
CA PHE A 74 -9.52 5.14 12.51
C PHE A 74 -11.03 4.89 12.71
N ILE A 75 -11.87 5.54 11.92
CA ILE A 75 -13.34 5.39 12.01
C ILE A 75 -13.73 3.95 11.67
N LEU A 76 -13.16 3.36 10.60
CA LEU A 76 -13.40 1.99 10.20
C LEU A 76 -12.93 1.00 11.27
N LEU A 77 -11.76 1.26 11.86
CA LEU A 77 -11.21 0.45 12.94
C LEU A 77 -12.12 0.48 14.16
N LEU A 78 -12.56 1.67 14.58
CA LEU A 78 -13.49 1.83 15.71
C LEU A 78 -14.80 1.08 15.44
N PHE A 79 -15.36 1.24 14.24
CA PHE A 79 -16.58 0.53 13.83
C PHE A 79 -16.39 -1.00 13.91
N THR A 80 -15.28 -1.52 13.39
CA THR A 80 -15.00 -2.96 13.40
C THR A 80 -14.87 -3.51 14.82
N VAL A 81 -14.16 -2.79 15.71
CA VAL A 81 -13.97 -3.19 17.10
C VAL A 81 -15.32 -3.20 17.84
N VAL A 82 -16.09 -2.11 17.71
CA VAL A 82 -17.41 -2.00 18.35
C VAL A 82 -18.35 -3.08 17.82
N PHE A 83 -18.39 -3.30 16.52
CA PHE A 83 -19.25 -4.30 15.90
C PHE A 83 -18.94 -5.73 16.37
N ASN A 84 -17.66 -6.10 16.42
CA ASN A 84 -17.26 -7.41 16.94
C ASN A 84 -17.57 -7.59 18.42
N MET A 85 -17.48 -6.53 19.23
CA MET A 85 -17.78 -6.58 20.66
C MET A 85 -19.25 -6.96 20.92
N PHE A 86 -20.18 -6.52 20.07
CA PHE A 86 -21.62 -6.72 20.24
C PHE A 86 -22.19 -7.92 19.47
N LEU A 87 -21.57 -8.29 18.34
CA LEU A 87 -22.12 -9.37 17.49
C LEU A 87 -21.54 -10.74 17.77
N THR A 88 -20.41 -10.84 18.46
CA THR A 88 -19.79 -12.15 18.71
C THR A 88 -20.54 -12.87 19.85
N PRO A 89 -21.13 -14.05 19.60
CA PRO A 89 -21.80 -14.81 20.63
C PRO A 89 -20.78 -15.41 21.61
N GLY A 90 -21.16 -15.52 22.90
CA GLY A 90 -20.30 -16.09 23.92
C GLY A 90 -20.88 -15.94 25.33
N LYS A 91 -20.06 -16.14 26.38
CA LYS A 91 -20.47 -15.96 27.77
C LYS A 91 -20.77 -14.49 28.04
N GLU A 92 -21.96 -14.22 28.59
CA GLU A 92 -22.45 -12.89 28.89
C GLU A 92 -21.67 -12.28 30.06
N LEU A 93 -21.01 -11.14 29.83
CA LEU A 93 -20.37 -10.34 30.90
C LEU A 93 -21.29 -9.23 31.39
N ILE A 94 -22.00 -8.54 30.51
CA ILE A 94 -22.83 -7.38 30.86
C ILE A 94 -24.06 -7.36 29.90
N HIS A 95 -25.26 -7.32 30.49
CA HIS A 95 -26.51 -6.97 29.82
C HIS A 95 -26.66 -5.45 29.76
N LEU A 96 -26.63 -4.85 28.58
CA LEU A 96 -26.80 -3.39 28.46
C LEU A 96 -28.28 -2.99 28.31
N PHE A 97 -28.95 -3.44 27.25
CA PHE A 97 -30.36 -3.15 27.00
C PHE A 97 -30.93 -4.09 25.91
N GLY A 98 -32.04 -4.77 26.16
CA GLY A 98 -32.68 -5.61 25.15
C GLY A 98 -31.78 -6.77 24.68
N ASN A 99 -31.52 -6.86 23.37
CA ASN A 99 -30.72 -7.93 22.74
C ASN A 99 -29.22 -7.63 22.65
N VAL A 100 -28.75 -6.48 23.17
CA VAL A 100 -27.36 -6.07 23.08
C VAL A 100 -26.60 -6.58 24.32
N ARG A 101 -25.73 -7.57 24.12
CA ARG A 101 -24.95 -8.24 25.17
C ARG A 101 -23.46 -8.09 24.87
N ILE A 102 -22.68 -7.77 25.89
CA ILE A 102 -21.23 -7.82 25.78
C ILE A 102 -20.78 -9.18 26.30
N THR A 103 -20.13 -9.95 25.42
CA THR A 103 -19.62 -11.28 25.73
C THR A 103 -18.10 -11.24 25.97
N GLU A 104 -17.58 -12.18 26.77
CA GLU A 104 -16.14 -12.31 27.02
C GLU A 104 -15.38 -12.60 25.72
N GLU A 105 -15.91 -13.52 24.91
CA GLU A 105 -15.37 -13.85 23.60
C GLU A 105 -15.43 -12.67 22.63
N GLY A 106 -16.51 -11.88 22.67
CA GLY A 106 -16.68 -10.66 21.88
C GLY A 106 -15.65 -9.62 22.22
N LEU A 107 -15.40 -9.36 23.50
CA LEU A 107 -14.39 -8.43 23.96
C LEU A 107 -12.98 -8.88 23.55
N ARG A 108 -12.66 -10.15 23.75
CA ARG A 108 -11.36 -10.74 23.37
C ARG A 108 -11.15 -10.62 21.86
N THR A 109 -12.14 -10.98 21.05
CA THR A 109 -12.09 -10.90 19.58
C THR A 109 -11.95 -9.45 19.10
N ALA A 110 -12.68 -8.53 19.71
CA ALA A 110 -12.62 -7.11 19.40
C ALA A 110 -11.20 -6.54 19.64
N ILE A 111 -10.58 -6.86 20.79
CA ILE A 111 -9.21 -6.44 21.11
C ILE A 111 -8.21 -7.03 20.11
N PHE A 112 -8.29 -8.34 19.85
CA PHE A 112 -7.36 -8.99 18.92
C PHE A 112 -7.49 -8.47 17.49
N MET A 113 -8.72 -8.26 17.01
CA MET A 113 -8.98 -7.66 15.70
C MET A 113 -8.48 -6.22 15.64
N GLY A 114 -8.70 -5.42 16.69
CA GLY A 114 -8.21 -4.06 16.77
C GLY A 114 -6.67 -4.00 16.67
N ILE A 115 -5.97 -4.79 17.48
CA ILE A 115 -4.50 -4.88 17.44
C ILE A 115 -4.02 -5.36 16.06
N ARG A 116 -4.64 -6.40 15.50
CA ARG A 116 -4.30 -6.95 14.18
C ARG A 116 -4.41 -5.89 13.10
N LEU A 117 -5.53 -5.17 13.04
CA LEU A 117 -5.75 -4.11 12.05
C LEU A 117 -4.73 -2.96 12.21
N VAL A 118 -4.43 -2.53 13.44
CA VAL A 118 -3.41 -1.52 13.70
C VAL A 118 -2.04 -1.95 13.19
N LEU A 119 -1.60 -3.17 13.52
CA LEU A 119 -0.31 -3.72 13.08
C LEU A 119 -0.26 -3.88 11.55
N LEU A 120 -1.36 -4.31 10.92
CA LEU A 120 -1.48 -4.44 9.48
C LEU A 120 -1.33 -3.10 8.78
N ILE A 121 -2.03 -2.06 9.26
CA ILE A 121 -1.97 -0.72 8.70
C ILE A 121 -0.56 -0.12 8.88
N ILE A 122 0.05 -0.28 10.05
CA ILE A 122 1.40 0.22 10.31
C ILE A 122 2.41 -0.50 9.41
N GLY A 123 2.34 -1.83 9.30
CA GLY A 123 3.27 -2.61 8.50
C GLY A 123 3.18 -2.28 7.00
N SER A 124 1.98 -2.16 6.45
CA SER A 124 1.79 -1.73 5.05
C SER A 124 2.20 -0.27 4.82
N SER A 125 1.99 0.62 5.80
CA SER A 125 2.46 2.01 5.73
C SER A 125 3.98 2.11 5.66
N VAL A 126 4.72 1.23 6.33
CA VAL A 126 6.19 1.19 6.25
C VAL A 126 6.65 0.91 4.82
N LEU A 127 6.01 -0.02 4.10
CA LEU A 127 6.32 -0.27 2.69
C LEU A 127 6.12 0.98 1.84
N THR A 128 4.97 1.63 1.98
CA THR A 128 4.61 2.83 1.19
C THR A 128 5.55 4.01 1.48
N LEU A 129 5.95 4.19 2.75
CA LEU A 129 6.85 5.27 3.16
C LEU A 129 8.32 5.01 2.77
N THR A 130 8.74 3.75 2.62
CA THR A 130 10.14 3.40 2.33
C THR A 130 10.40 3.00 0.88
N THR A 131 9.38 2.92 0.03
CA THR A 131 9.50 2.47 -1.36
C THR A 131 8.82 3.46 -2.29
N SER A 132 9.55 3.99 -3.27
CA SER A 132 8.95 4.88 -4.27
C SER A 132 8.04 4.09 -5.23
N PRO A 133 7.01 4.74 -5.84
CA PRO A 133 6.12 4.07 -6.79
C PRO A 133 6.86 3.39 -7.96
N ASN A 134 7.91 4.03 -8.48
CA ASN A 134 8.72 3.46 -9.56
C ASN A 134 9.47 2.20 -9.11
N GLN A 135 10.06 2.22 -7.90
CA GLN A 135 10.70 1.04 -7.32
C GLN A 135 9.71 -0.08 -7.07
N LEU A 136 8.48 0.26 -6.62
CA LEU A 136 7.43 -0.72 -6.40
C LEU A 136 7.05 -1.41 -7.71
N THR A 137 6.87 -0.66 -8.79
CA THR A 137 6.57 -1.19 -10.13
C THR A 137 7.69 -2.10 -10.63
N ASP A 138 8.96 -1.71 -10.48
CA ASP A 138 10.11 -2.53 -10.84
C ASP A 138 10.19 -3.83 -10.02
N GLY A 139 9.86 -3.75 -8.73
CA GLY A 139 9.80 -4.91 -7.83
C GLY A 139 8.68 -5.88 -8.22
N MET A 140 7.49 -5.33 -8.53
CA MET A 140 6.34 -6.11 -8.98
C MET A 140 6.60 -6.81 -10.32
N GLU A 141 7.17 -6.12 -11.31
CA GLU A 141 7.52 -6.73 -12.59
C GLU A 141 8.36 -7.99 -12.40
N LYS A 142 9.42 -7.88 -11.62
CA LYS A 142 10.31 -9.03 -11.37
C LYS A 142 9.65 -10.12 -10.51
N GLY A 143 8.79 -9.75 -9.56
CA GLY A 143 8.02 -10.70 -8.75
C GLY A 143 6.96 -11.45 -9.56
N LEU A 144 6.33 -10.75 -10.48
CA LEU A 144 5.27 -11.30 -11.33
C LEU A 144 5.79 -12.07 -12.57
N LEU A 145 7.09 -12.04 -12.85
CA LEU A 145 7.67 -12.81 -13.98
C LEU A 145 7.35 -14.31 -13.91
N VAL A 146 7.11 -14.86 -12.71
CA VAL A 146 6.67 -16.24 -12.54
C VAL A 146 5.32 -16.47 -13.23
N PHE A 147 4.44 -15.48 -13.22
CA PHE A 147 3.13 -15.51 -13.87
C PHE A 147 3.20 -15.26 -15.38
N GLY A 148 4.33 -14.78 -15.90
CA GLY A 148 4.58 -14.72 -17.35
C GLY A 148 4.51 -16.10 -18.01
N LYS A 149 4.80 -17.18 -17.26
CA LYS A 149 4.64 -18.57 -17.74
C LYS A 149 3.17 -18.97 -17.98
N ILE A 150 2.22 -18.23 -17.42
CA ILE A 150 0.76 -18.44 -17.58
C ILE A 150 0.19 -17.55 -18.70
N GLY A 151 1.06 -16.90 -19.50
CA GLY A 151 0.65 -16.05 -20.64
C GLY A 151 0.32 -14.60 -20.26
N LEU A 152 0.61 -14.14 -19.03
CA LEU A 152 0.43 -12.73 -18.66
C LEU A 152 1.55 -11.87 -19.25
N PRO A 153 1.22 -10.76 -19.97
CA PRO A 153 2.21 -9.83 -20.53
C PRO A 153 2.79 -8.90 -19.43
N VAL A 154 3.54 -9.50 -18.49
CA VAL A 154 4.02 -8.81 -17.29
C VAL A 154 4.93 -7.63 -17.62
N HIS A 155 5.75 -7.77 -18.67
CA HIS A 155 6.66 -6.72 -19.09
C HIS A 155 5.91 -5.50 -19.63
N GLU A 156 4.91 -5.72 -20.47
CA GLU A 156 4.06 -4.68 -21.05
C GLU A 156 3.28 -3.95 -19.95
N ILE A 157 2.73 -4.69 -18.99
CA ILE A 157 2.02 -4.09 -17.84
C ILE A 157 2.98 -3.20 -17.02
N ALA A 158 4.18 -3.67 -16.72
CA ALA A 158 5.16 -2.89 -15.97
C ALA A 158 5.61 -1.64 -16.73
N MET A 159 5.75 -1.75 -18.04
CA MET A 159 6.08 -0.60 -18.90
C MET A 159 4.94 0.42 -18.91
N MET A 160 3.68 -0.03 -19.08
CA MET A 160 2.51 0.85 -19.00
C MET A 160 2.44 1.57 -17.65
N MET A 161 2.67 0.87 -16.53
CA MET A 161 2.72 1.45 -15.20
C MET A 161 3.83 2.50 -15.07
N SER A 162 5.02 2.23 -15.60
CA SER A 162 6.14 3.17 -15.56
C SER A 162 5.87 4.44 -16.38
N ILE A 163 5.23 4.29 -17.54
CA ILE A 163 4.78 5.41 -18.39
C ILE A 163 3.70 6.22 -17.67
N ALA A 164 2.69 5.53 -17.11
CA ALA A 164 1.61 6.18 -16.35
C ALA A 164 2.16 7.00 -15.18
N LEU A 165 3.03 6.42 -14.34
CA LEU A 165 3.66 7.13 -13.21
C LEU A 165 4.45 8.38 -13.64
N ARG A 166 5.05 8.35 -14.82
CA ARG A 166 5.75 9.53 -15.39
C ARG A 166 4.76 10.59 -15.87
N PHE A 167 3.64 10.18 -16.47
CA PHE A 167 2.67 11.13 -17.02
C PHE A 167 1.75 11.75 -15.97
N ILE A 168 1.51 11.10 -14.83
CA ILE A 168 0.65 11.64 -13.77
C ILE A 168 1.06 13.07 -13.36
N PRO A 169 2.36 13.39 -13.01
CA PRO A 169 2.73 14.76 -12.67
C PRO A 169 2.48 15.74 -13.82
N ILE A 170 2.78 15.32 -15.04
CA ILE A 170 2.63 16.15 -16.24
C ILE A 170 1.16 16.47 -16.49
N LEU A 171 0.28 15.48 -16.37
CA LEU A 171 -1.15 15.65 -16.53
C LEU A 171 -1.77 16.50 -15.41
N LEU A 172 -1.24 16.42 -14.18
CA LEU A 172 -1.66 17.29 -13.07
C LEU A 172 -1.31 18.76 -13.37
N GLU A 173 -0.11 19.04 -13.83
CA GLU A 173 0.29 20.38 -14.23
C GLU A 173 -0.55 20.92 -15.41
N GLU A 174 -0.84 20.06 -16.38
CA GLU A 174 -1.71 20.38 -17.52
C GLU A 174 -3.14 20.70 -17.07
N THR A 175 -3.66 19.88 -16.14
CA THR A 175 -4.99 20.10 -15.54
C THR A 175 -5.06 21.45 -14.83
N ASP A 176 -4.02 21.82 -14.05
CA ASP A 176 -3.96 23.14 -13.40
C ASP A 176 -3.94 24.29 -14.41
N LYS A 177 -3.23 24.13 -15.52
CA LYS A 177 -3.18 25.14 -16.59
C LYS A 177 -4.54 25.29 -17.27
N ILE A 178 -5.17 24.17 -17.66
CA ILE A 178 -6.51 24.15 -18.28
C ILE A 178 -7.53 24.75 -17.34
N MET A 179 -7.51 24.39 -16.06
CA MET A 179 -8.43 24.88 -15.05
C MET A 179 -8.34 26.41 -14.88
N LYS A 180 -7.10 26.95 -14.81
CA LYS A 180 -6.88 28.41 -14.77
C LYS A 180 -7.40 29.10 -16.03
N ALA A 181 -7.13 28.53 -17.19
CA ALA A 181 -7.62 29.09 -18.46
C ALA A 181 -9.14 29.07 -18.56
N GLN A 182 -9.81 28.03 -18.11
CA GLN A 182 -11.27 27.93 -18.10
C GLN A 182 -11.90 28.86 -17.05
N SER A 183 -11.27 28.99 -15.86
CA SER A 183 -11.72 29.99 -14.85
C SER A 183 -11.64 31.42 -15.39
N ALA A 184 -10.58 31.77 -16.14
CA ALA A 184 -10.47 33.06 -16.80
C ALA A 184 -11.54 33.31 -17.88
N ARG A 185 -12.11 32.24 -18.44
CA ARG A 185 -13.26 32.28 -19.38
C ARG A 185 -14.62 32.28 -18.66
N GLY A 186 -14.63 32.39 -17.34
CA GLY A 186 -15.87 32.46 -16.54
C GLY A 186 -16.41 31.09 -16.11
N ALA A 187 -15.65 30.01 -16.26
CA ALA A 187 -16.08 28.72 -15.73
C ALA A 187 -15.99 28.69 -14.20
N ASP A 188 -17.09 28.28 -13.57
CA ASP A 188 -17.18 28.14 -12.12
C ASP A 188 -17.22 26.65 -11.74
N PHE A 189 -16.18 26.19 -11.01
CA PHE A 189 -16.00 24.82 -10.59
C PHE A 189 -16.44 24.55 -9.14
N GLU A 190 -16.76 25.60 -8.38
CA GLU A 190 -17.02 25.50 -6.94
C GLU A 190 -18.49 25.62 -6.59
N SER A 191 -19.27 26.42 -7.34
CA SER A 191 -20.68 26.69 -7.03
C SER A 191 -21.65 25.68 -7.68
N GLY A 192 -22.72 25.38 -6.98
CA GLY A 192 -23.86 24.60 -7.49
C GLY A 192 -23.93 23.14 -7.01
N GLY A 193 -24.99 22.45 -7.38
CA GLY A 193 -25.26 21.07 -7.05
C GLY A 193 -24.33 20.10 -7.79
N PHE A 194 -24.31 18.81 -7.37
CA PHE A 194 -23.42 17.76 -7.88
C PHE A 194 -23.42 17.65 -9.42
N ILE A 195 -24.59 17.71 -10.05
CA ILE A 195 -24.72 17.60 -11.52
C ILE A 195 -24.09 18.84 -12.21
N LYS A 196 -24.27 20.06 -11.65
CA LYS A 196 -23.66 21.27 -12.21
C LYS A 196 -22.14 21.20 -12.11
N LYS A 197 -21.59 20.74 -10.98
CA LYS A 197 -20.15 20.52 -10.79
C LYS A 197 -19.59 19.46 -11.77
N ALA A 198 -20.31 18.36 -11.98
CA ALA A 198 -19.90 17.34 -12.95
C ALA A 198 -19.86 17.89 -14.39
N LYS A 199 -20.86 18.69 -14.80
CA LYS A 199 -20.88 19.35 -16.12
C LYS A 199 -19.75 20.37 -16.26
N ALA A 200 -19.38 21.09 -15.21
CA ALA A 200 -18.29 22.05 -15.20
C ALA A 200 -16.90 21.39 -15.42
N LEU A 201 -16.75 20.08 -15.15
CA LEU A 201 -15.51 19.35 -15.42
C LEU A 201 -15.32 19.01 -16.93
N ILE A 202 -16.37 18.98 -17.73
CA ILE A 202 -16.28 18.62 -19.17
C ILE A 202 -15.29 19.52 -19.93
N PRO A 203 -15.31 20.88 -19.77
CA PRO A 203 -14.35 21.76 -20.41
C PRO A 203 -12.89 21.53 -19.99
N ILE A 204 -12.64 20.82 -18.90
CA ILE A 204 -11.30 20.40 -18.47
C ILE A 204 -10.95 19.05 -19.08
N LEU A 205 -11.88 18.09 -19.05
CA LEU A 205 -11.66 16.72 -19.49
C LEU A 205 -11.35 16.64 -20.98
N VAL A 206 -12.11 17.33 -21.83
CA VAL A 206 -11.93 17.26 -23.29
C VAL A 206 -10.52 17.69 -23.73
N PRO A 207 -10.02 18.89 -23.35
CA PRO A 207 -8.65 19.29 -23.69
C PRO A 207 -7.58 18.36 -23.10
N LEU A 208 -7.81 17.86 -21.87
CA LEU A 208 -6.89 16.94 -21.22
C LEU A 208 -6.77 15.61 -21.98
N PHE A 209 -7.89 15.05 -22.44
CA PHE A 209 -7.90 13.85 -23.28
C PHE A 209 -7.16 14.10 -24.59
N VAL A 210 -7.42 15.19 -25.27
CA VAL A 210 -6.73 15.54 -26.54
C VAL A 210 -5.21 15.64 -26.32
N SER A 211 -4.79 16.31 -25.22
CA SER A 211 -3.38 16.41 -24.87
C SER A 211 -2.75 15.06 -24.55
N ALA A 212 -3.46 14.20 -23.78
CA ALA A 212 -3.01 12.86 -23.44
C ALA A 212 -2.83 11.97 -24.68
N PHE A 213 -3.78 12.00 -25.62
CA PHE A 213 -3.67 11.25 -26.89
C PHE A 213 -2.51 11.74 -27.75
N ARG A 214 -2.31 13.05 -27.89
CA ARG A 214 -1.15 13.61 -28.63
C ARG A 214 0.16 13.10 -28.03
N ARG A 215 0.31 13.15 -26.70
CA ARG A 215 1.49 12.64 -26.01
C ARG A 215 1.68 11.14 -26.17
N ALA A 216 0.60 10.36 -26.22
CA ALA A 216 0.65 8.92 -26.46
C ALA A 216 1.17 8.63 -27.90
N ILE A 217 0.70 9.39 -28.90
CA ILE A 217 1.15 9.27 -30.29
C ILE A 217 2.64 9.67 -30.40
N ASP A 218 3.02 10.79 -29.82
CA ASP A 218 4.42 11.26 -29.82
C ASP A 218 5.36 10.23 -29.14
N LEU A 219 4.91 9.63 -28.04
CA LEU A 219 5.66 8.57 -27.36
C LEU A 219 5.76 7.31 -28.22
N ALA A 220 4.67 6.90 -28.88
CA ALA A 220 4.66 5.73 -29.74
C ALA A 220 5.64 5.92 -30.91
N MET A 221 5.60 7.06 -31.60
CA MET A 221 6.54 7.41 -32.66
C MET A 221 8.00 7.42 -32.18
N ALA A 222 8.24 7.97 -30.98
CA ALA A 222 9.58 7.99 -30.39
C ALA A 222 10.06 6.57 -30.01
N MET A 223 9.18 5.68 -29.60
CA MET A 223 9.50 4.27 -29.33
C MET A 223 9.80 3.51 -30.61
N GLU A 224 9.00 3.71 -31.64
CA GLU A 224 9.20 3.11 -32.97
C GLU A 224 10.51 3.55 -33.61
N ALA A 225 10.83 4.87 -33.57
CA ALA A 225 12.10 5.41 -34.01
C ALA A 225 13.33 4.85 -33.26
N ARG A 226 13.12 4.32 -32.07
CA ARG A 226 14.16 3.62 -31.28
C ARG A 226 14.13 2.12 -31.46
N CYS A 227 13.46 1.61 -32.48
CA CYS A 227 13.33 0.20 -32.79
C CYS A 227 12.77 -0.62 -31.62
N TYR A 228 11.74 -0.14 -30.95
CA TYR A 228 11.07 -0.89 -29.90
C TYR A 228 10.17 -1.98 -30.51
N HIS A 229 10.48 -3.26 -30.26
CA HIS A 229 9.75 -4.42 -30.75
C HIS A 229 9.23 -5.33 -29.60
N GLY A 230 8.89 -4.76 -28.47
CA GLY A 230 8.38 -5.53 -27.31
C GLY A 230 9.43 -5.77 -26.22
N GLY A 231 9.16 -6.75 -25.38
CA GLY A 231 9.98 -7.04 -24.18
C GLY A 231 11.13 -8.03 -24.39
N GLU A 232 11.09 -8.81 -25.48
CA GLU A 232 12.11 -9.84 -25.74
C GLU A 232 13.48 -9.24 -26.09
N GLY A 233 14.54 -9.79 -25.48
CA GLY A 233 15.93 -9.33 -25.70
C GLY A 233 16.29 -7.99 -25.08
N ARG A 234 15.39 -7.32 -24.36
CA ARG A 234 15.61 -5.99 -23.78
C ARG A 234 16.37 -6.06 -22.45
N THR A 235 17.34 -5.17 -22.28
CA THR A 235 18.05 -4.97 -21.02
C THR A 235 17.63 -3.66 -20.34
N LYS A 236 17.60 -3.64 -19.00
CA LYS A 236 17.35 -2.41 -18.23
C LYS A 236 18.64 -1.67 -17.96
N MET A 237 18.63 -0.34 -18.12
CA MET A 237 19.79 0.53 -17.79
C MET A 237 20.21 0.40 -16.31
N LYS A 238 19.24 0.22 -15.40
CA LYS A 238 19.48 0.03 -13.96
C LYS A 238 18.83 -1.30 -13.52
N PRO A 239 19.46 -2.45 -13.79
CA PRO A 239 18.91 -3.73 -13.37
C PRO A 239 18.93 -3.87 -11.85
N LEU A 240 17.83 -4.43 -11.29
CA LEU A 240 17.80 -4.79 -9.88
C LEU A 240 18.78 -5.95 -9.64
N LYS A 241 19.72 -5.75 -8.71
CA LYS A 241 20.71 -6.78 -8.32
C LYS A 241 20.65 -7.00 -6.81
N TYR A 242 20.46 -8.24 -6.40
CA TYR A 242 20.52 -8.62 -4.99
C TYR A 242 21.90 -8.33 -4.39
N LYS A 243 21.90 -7.79 -3.18
CA LYS A 243 23.10 -7.53 -2.39
C LYS A 243 23.08 -8.40 -1.12
N ARG A 244 24.20 -8.52 -0.42
CA ARG A 244 24.30 -9.30 0.83
C ARG A 244 23.24 -8.87 1.87
N ARG A 245 22.93 -7.59 1.95
CA ARG A 245 21.89 -7.03 2.85
C ARG A 245 20.49 -7.58 2.56
N ASP A 246 20.19 -7.87 1.30
CA ASP A 246 18.90 -8.41 0.88
C ASP A 246 18.75 -9.86 1.34
N GLY A 247 19.84 -10.64 1.31
CA GLY A 247 19.90 -11.98 1.88
C GLY A 247 19.69 -11.99 3.39
N VAL A 248 20.32 -11.05 4.11
CA VAL A 248 20.11 -10.89 5.56
C VAL A 248 18.64 -10.55 5.86
N ALA A 249 18.01 -9.68 5.07
CA ALA A 249 16.61 -9.33 5.26
C ALA A 249 15.68 -10.55 5.06
N TYR A 250 15.91 -11.39 4.05
CA TYR A 250 15.15 -12.64 3.89
C TYR A 250 15.35 -13.59 5.08
N ILE A 251 16.59 -13.80 5.54
CA ILE A 251 16.89 -14.64 6.71
C ILE A 251 16.13 -14.10 7.93
N THR A 252 16.15 -12.80 8.15
CA THR A 252 15.42 -12.15 9.27
C THR A 252 13.91 -12.37 9.16
N CYS A 253 13.34 -12.25 7.97
CA CYS A 253 11.91 -12.50 7.74
C CYS A 253 11.54 -13.98 8.00
N PHE A 254 12.35 -14.93 7.53
CA PHE A 254 12.08 -16.35 7.76
C PHE A 254 12.30 -16.73 9.24
N ALA A 255 13.31 -16.19 9.91
CA ALA A 255 13.53 -16.39 11.34
C ALA A 255 12.35 -15.84 12.16
N TYR A 256 11.82 -14.69 11.78
CA TYR A 256 10.61 -14.10 12.38
C TYR A 256 9.40 -15.02 12.24
N VAL A 257 9.12 -15.53 11.03
CA VAL A 257 8.00 -16.46 10.82
C VAL A 257 8.20 -17.76 11.60
N GLY A 258 9.41 -18.32 11.58
CA GLY A 258 9.76 -19.50 12.38
C GLY A 258 9.51 -19.28 13.88
N LEU A 259 9.89 -18.11 14.40
CA LEU A 259 9.67 -17.75 15.80
C LEU A 259 8.17 -17.68 16.13
N ILE A 260 7.34 -17.09 15.24
CA ILE A 260 5.89 -17.06 15.41
C ILE A 260 5.28 -18.45 15.46
N ILE A 261 5.68 -19.33 14.54
CA ILE A 261 5.18 -20.71 14.48
C ILE A 261 5.55 -21.46 15.77
N VAL A 262 6.79 -21.36 16.22
CA VAL A 262 7.25 -21.98 17.48
C VAL A 262 6.45 -21.48 18.68
N ILE A 263 6.25 -20.16 18.79
CA ILE A 263 5.47 -19.55 19.87
C ILE A 263 4.02 -20.02 19.82
N ASN A 264 3.41 -20.11 18.63
CA ASN A 264 2.04 -20.58 18.48
C ASN A 264 1.88 -22.03 18.90
N ILE A 265 2.83 -22.91 18.55
CA ILE A 265 2.84 -24.32 18.97
C ILE A 265 3.01 -24.43 20.50
N LEU A 266 3.92 -23.63 21.08
CA LEU A 266 4.12 -23.61 22.52
C LEU A 266 2.90 -23.07 23.27
N ALA A 267 2.27 -21.99 22.77
CA ALA A 267 1.07 -21.42 23.36
C ALA A 267 -0.09 -22.41 23.35
N ASN A 268 -0.31 -23.10 22.23
CA ASN A 268 -1.34 -24.17 22.16
C ASN A 268 -1.08 -25.34 23.11
N LYS A 269 0.22 -25.69 23.30
CA LYS A 269 0.60 -26.83 24.17
C LYS A 269 0.49 -26.50 25.66
N TYR A 270 0.82 -25.26 26.07
CA TYR A 270 0.91 -24.89 27.49
C TYR A 270 -0.26 -24.04 27.99
N ILE A 271 -0.98 -23.32 27.16
CA ILE A 271 -2.04 -22.38 27.54
C ILE A 271 -3.43 -22.92 27.15
N GLY A 272 -3.51 -23.94 26.29
CA GLY A 272 -4.78 -24.59 25.93
C GLY A 272 -5.77 -23.68 25.21
N VAL A 273 -5.29 -22.70 24.42
CA VAL A 273 -6.12 -21.73 23.68
C VAL A 273 -6.08 -22.04 22.18
#